data_d362d11a4ee00134b61f06b9166182e8
#
_entry.id   d362d11a4ee00134b61f06b9166182e8
#
_cell.length_a   1.000
_cell.length_b   1.000
_cell.length_c   1.000
_cell.angle_alpha   90.00
_cell.angle_beta   90.00
_cell.angle_gamma   90.00
#
_symmetry.space_group_name_H-M   'P 1'
#
loop_
_entity.id
_entity.type
_entity.pdbx_description
1 polymer ?
#
loop_
_entity_poly.entity_id
_entity_poly.type
_entity_poly.pdbx_seq_one_letter_code
_entity_poly.pdbx_strand_id
1 'polypeptide(L)'
;LEISFENILVIENLRTASLAKGDLPPRHLIPRINLNIIHKGNKYSGDARLKGDRIEHYKDKKTTSYKIELDKNNYLFGMKKFSIQKPIIRNYVHEWIFHELAKNFDIIKLQYEFIDLSINGENYGLFVLEEGFGKELIERNNRRSGPIFSLNEDLNYTNIEPVFEIYNKKFWEKKENEPLALIASQKLKDFFNKKTEAKDIFDLDKWASYFAIID
;
A
#
# COMPACT_ATOMS: atom_id res chain seq x y z
N LEU A 1 7.63 17.43 3.50
CA LEU A 1 8.61 16.47 4.00
C LEU A 1 9.94 17.15 4.28
N GLU A 2 10.61 16.74 5.34
CA GLU A 2 12.01 17.09 5.63
C GLU A 2 12.86 15.83 5.46
N ILE A 3 13.82 15.86 4.56
CA ILE A 3 14.71 14.74 4.22
C ILE A 3 16.13 15.26 4.22
N SER A 4 17.07 14.58 4.90
CA SER A 4 18.47 15.01 4.90
C SER A 4 19.07 14.93 3.48
N PHE A 5 20.14 15.70 3.26
CA PHE A 5 20.82 15.72 1.96
C PHE A 5 21.35 14.33 1.57
N GLU A 6 21.93 13.59 2.51
CA GLU A 6 22.43 12.25 2.27
C GLU A 6 21.30 11.30 1.86
N ASN A 7 20.13 11.40 2.50
CA ASN A 7 18.97 10.58 2.19
C ASN A 7 18.37 10.94 0.81
N ILE A 8 18.39 12.22 0.43
CA ILE A 8 18.01 12.64 -0.93
C ILE A 8 18.96 12.00 -1.95
N LEU A 9 20.26 12.01 -1.72
CA LEU A 9 21.25 11.37 -2.61
C LEU A 9 21.00 9.86 -2.75
N VAL A 10 20.67 9.16 -1.66
CA VAL A 10 20.32 7.74 -1.71
C VAL A 10 19.13 7.50 -2.66
N ILE A 11 18.06 8.30 -2.54
CA ILE A 11 16.88 8.19 -3.40
C ILE A 11 17.21 8.52 -4.85
N GLU A 12 17.94 9.60 -5.12
CA GLU A 12 18.28 10.03 -6.49
C GLU A 12 19.22 9.04 -7.19
N ASN A 13 20.20 8.49 -6.48
CA ASN A 13 21.08 7.45 -7.03
C ASN A 13 20.27 6.19 -7.39
N LEU A 14 19.40 5.74 -6.51
CA LEU A 14 18.53 4.60 -6.79
C LEU A 14 17.61 4.89 -7.98
N ARG A 15 16.97 6.06 -7.99
CA ARG A 15 16.08 6.49 -9.08
C ARG A 15 16.81 6.48 -10.42
N THR A 16 17.99 7.09 -10.50
CA THR A 16 18.80 7.16 -11.71
C THR A 16 19.24 5.77 -12.17
N ALA A 17 19.70 4.92 -11.25
CA ALA A 17 20.09 3.54 -11.58
C ALA A 17 18.90 2.72 -12.08
N SER A 18 17.72 2.91 -11.49
CA SER A 18 16.49 2.23 -11.90
C SER A 18 15.99 2.69 -13.26
N LEU A 19 16.11 3.98 -13.57
CA LEU A 19 15.80 4.51 -14.90
C LEU A 19 16.70 3.92 -15.98
N ALA A 20 18.00 3.80 -15.70
CA ALA A 20 18.95 3.21 -16.63
C ALA A 20 18.69 1.71 -16.86
N LYS A 21 18.15 1.01 -15.85
CA LYS A 21 17.85 -0.43 -15.91
C LYS A 21 16.43 -0.71 -16.44
N GLY A 22 15.51 0.26 -16.35
CA GLY A 22 14.10 0.12 -16.71
C GLY A 22 13.22 -0.44 -15.59
N ASP A 23 13.77 -0.76 -14.41
CA ASP A 23 13.04 -1.35 -13.30
C ASP A 23 13.66 -1.00 -11.94
N LEU A 24 12.84 -1.02 -10.90
CA LEU A 24 13.28 -0.95 -9.50
C LEU A 24 13.80 -2.32 -9.04
N PRO A 25 14.79 -2.34 -8.14
CA PRO A 25 15.21 -3.60 -7.54
C PRO A 25 14.06 -4.23 -6.71
N PRO A 26 14.14 -5.55 -6.42
CA PRO A 26 13.19 -6.22 -5.54
C PRO A 26 12.94 -5.45 -4.24
N ARG A 27 11.72 -5.43 -3.73
CA ARG A 27 11.27 -4.60 -2.59
C ARG A 27 12.19 -4.66 -1.37
N HIS A 28 12.77 -5.82 -1.08
CA HIS A 28 13.65 -6.02 0.08
C HIS A 28 15.05 -5.40 -0.12
N LEU A 29 15.42 -5.05 -1.35
CA LEU A 29 16.70 -4.39 -1.69
C LEU A 29 16.55 -2.87 -1.84
N ILE A 30 15.32 -2.33 -1.85
CA ILE A 30 15.10 -0.88 -1.90
C ILE A 30 15.47 -0.27 -0.54
N PRO A 31 16.46 0.64 -0.49
CA PRO A 31 16.85 1.29 0.76
C PRO A 31 15.69 2.09 1.36
N ARG A 32 15.61 2.09 2.67
CA ARG A 32 14.74 2.99 3.43
C ARG A 32 15.55 4.16 3.95
N ILE A 33 14.98 5.33 3.89
CA ILE A 33 15.56 6.59 4.37
C ILE A 33 14.71 7.16 5.48
N ASN A 34 15.32 7.79 6.47
CA ASN A 34 14.60 8.53 7.50
C ASN A 34 14.08 9.85 6.95
N LEU A 35 12.89 10.25 7.38
CA LEU A 35 12.30 11.54 7.09
C LEU A 35 11.44 12.04 8.24
N ASN A 36 11.11 13.34 8.17
CA ASN A 36 10.05 13.93 8.98
C ASN A 36 8.94 14.46 8.09
N ILE A 37 7.72 14.35 8.56
CA ILE A 37 6.54 14.99 7.97
C ILE A 37 6.14 16.15 8.88
N ILE A 38 5.99 17.33 8.30
CA ILE A 38 5.40 18.47 9.00
C ILE A 38 3.98 18.67 8.46
N HIS A 39 2.99 18.59 9.33
CA HIS A 39 1.60 18.84 8.99
C HIS A 39 0.91 19.65 10.09
N LYS A 40 0.37 20.83 9.72
CA LYS A 40 -0.27 21.76 10.66
C LYS A 40 0.56 22.04 11.91
N GLY A 41 1.87 22.26 11.74
CA GLY A 41 2.83 22.52 12.81
C GLY A 41 3.27 21.31 13.64
N ASN A 42 2.68 20.15 13.45
CA ASN A 42 3.10 18.91 14.08
C ASN A 42 4.15 18.19 13.27
N LYS A 43 5.10 17.56 13.98
CA LYS A 43 6.20 16.78 13.37
C LYS A 43 5.99 15.29 13.62
N TYR A 44 6.07 14.50 12.56
CA TYR A 44 5.94 13.04 12.57
C TYR A 44 7.20 12.44 11.97
N SER A 45 7.92 11.62 12.72
CA SER A 45 9.11 10.91 12.24
C SER A 45 8.72 9.56 11.66
N GLY A 46 9.50 9.11 10.69
CA GLY A 46 9.32 7.82 10.05
C GLY A 46 10.38 7.56 9.00
N ASP A 47 10.16 6.52 8.24
CA ASP A 47 11.01 6.17 7.13
C ASP A 47 10.22 6.05 5.82
N ALA A 48 10.93 6.20 4.71
CA ALA A 48 10.38 6.07 3.37
C ALA A 48 11.28 5.25 2.45
N ARG A 49 10.69 4.71 1.41
CA ARG A 49 11.41 4.14 0.27
C ARG A 49 10.73 4.53 -1.03
N LEU A 50 11.41 4.39 -2.15
CA LEU A 50 10.77 4.50 -3.46
C LEU A 50 9.63 3.49 -3.57
N LYS A 51 8.53 3.93 -4.20
CA LYS A 51 7.37 3.11 -4.51
C LYS A 51 7.24 2.98 -6.02
N GLY A 52 6.76 1.81 -6.44
CA GLY A 52 6.24 1.56 -7.77
C GLY A 52 7.01 0.49 -8.52
N ASP A 53 6.30 -0.21 -9.36
CA ASP A 53 6.76 -1.21 -10.31
C ASP A 53 6.84 -0.63 -11.73
N ARG A 54 6.15 0.50 -11.98
CA ARG A 54 6.16 1.19 -13.27
C ARG A 54 7.02 2.44 -13.22
N ILE A 55 7.66 2.77 -14.35
CA ILE A 55 8.58 3.90 -14.50
C ILE A 55 7.95 5.26 -14.15
N GLU A 56 6.63 5.39 -14.33
CA GLU A 56 5.90 6.63 -14.01
C GLU A 56 6.03 7.04 -12.55
N HIS A 57 6.28 6.09 -11.65
CA HIS A 57 6.48 6.34 -10.23
C HIS A 57 7.81 7.03 -9.90
N TYR A 58 8.80 6.99 -10.79
CA TYR A 58 10.14 7.48 -10.50
C TYR A 58 10.88 8.11 -11.69
N LYS A 59 10.20 8.32 -12.82
CA LYS A 59 10.82 8.89 -14.03
C LYS A 59 11.34 10.32 -13.84
N ASP A 60 10.74 11.09 -12.96
CA ASP A 60 11.09 12.48 -12.69
C ASP A 60 11.17 12.72 -11.17
N LYS A 61 12.12 13.56 -10.75
CA LYS A 61 12.29 13.92 -9.34
C LYS A 61 11.00 14.45 -8.71
N LYS A 62 10.27 15.32 -9.43
CA LYS A 62 9.03 15.95 -8.95
C LYS A 62 7.80 15.04 -9.05
N THR A 63 7.92 13.87 -9.65
CA THR A 63 6.84 12.88 -9.73
C THR A 63 7.11 11.63 -8.91
N THR A 64 8.27 11.59 -8.24
CA THR A 64 8.71 10.42 -7.47
C THR A 64 7.71 10.05 -6.39
N SER A 65 7.35 8.78 -6.38
CA SER A 65 6.42 8.19 -5.40
C SER A 65 7.16 7.54 -4.25
N TYR A 66 6.61 7.69 -3.04
CA TYR A 66 7.21 7.15 -1.82
C TYR A 66 6.21 6.26 -1.09
N LYS A 67 6.71 5.18 -0.50
CA LYS A 67 6.00 4.41 0.52
C LYS A 67 6.59 4.78 1.88
N ILE A 68 5.73 5.27 2.77
CA ILE A 68 6.11 5.83 4.07
C ILE A 68 5.55 4.94 5.18
N GLU A 69 6.35 4.75 6.22
CA GLU A 69 5.93 4.14 7.49
C GLU A 69 6.37 5.05 8.64
N LEU A 70 5.42 5.50 9.45
CA LEU A 70 5.69 6.34 10.61
C LEU A 70 6.22 5.51 11.78
N ASP A 71 7.02 6.14 12.62
CA ASP A 71 7.55 5.54 13.84
C ASP A 71 6.42 5.14 14.82
N LYS A 72 6.78 4.38 15.83
CA LYS A 72 5.84 3.95 16.88
C LYS A 72 5.11 5.17 17.47
N ASN A 73 3.80 5.02 17.60
CA ASN A 73 2.90 6.04 18.16
C ASN A 73 2.70 7.30 17.30
N ASN A 74 3.23 7.35 16.08
CA ASN A 74 2.95 8.40 15.12
C ASN A 74 1.89 7.94 14.12
N TYR A 75 0.88 8.76 13.93
CA TYR A 75 -0.20 8.54 12.97
C TYR A 75 -0.51 9.84 12.25
N LEU A 76 -0.57 9.81 10.92
CA LEU A 76 -1.03 10.92 10.10
C LEU A 76 -2.39 10.55 9.52
N PHE A 77 -3.43 11.36 9.77
CA PHE A 77 -4.83 11.03 9.42
C PHE A 77 -5.29 9.64 9.89
N GLY A 78 -4.78 9.18 11.04
CA GLY A 78 -5.07 7.85 11.56
C GLY A 78 -4.32 6.71 10.87
N MET A 79 -3.42 7.01 9.94
CA MET A 79 -2.63 6.04 9.21
C MET A 79 -1.20 5.99 9.72
N LYS A 80 -0.65 4.79 9.84
CA LYS A 80 0.76 4.54 10.12
C LYS A 80 1.57 4.29 8.86
N LYS A 81 0.96 3.63 7.88
CA LYS A 81 1.56 3.27 6.59
C LYS A 81 0.74 3.85 5.47
N PHE A 82 1.40 4.54 4.57
CA PHE A 82 0.75 5.13 3.40
C PHE A 82 1.76 5.35 2.27
N SER A 83 1.23 5.66 1.11
CA SER A 83 2.02 6.07 -0.05
C SER A 83 1.69 7.50 -0.41
N ILE A 84 2.67 8.23 -0.95
CA ILE A 84 2.42 9.49 -1.63
C ILE A 84 2.84 9.34 -3.10
N GLN A 85 2.01 9.80 -4.01
CA GLN A 85 2.21 9.65 -5.45
C GLN A 85 1.48 10.74 -6.22
N LYS A 86 1.86 10.94 -7.47
CA LYS A 86 1.11 11.86 -8.36
C LYS A 86 -0.27 11.27 -8.69
N PRO A 87 -1.33 12.11 -8.79
CA PRO A 87 -2.68 11.65 -9.13
C PRO A 87 -2.76 10.87 -10.44
N ILE A 88 -1.94 11.23 -11.44
CA ILE A 88 -1.89 10.56 -12.75
C ILE A 88 -1.60 9.06 -12.65
N ILE A 89 -0.90 8.61 -11.61
CA ILE A 89 -0.57 7.19 -11.38
C ILE A 89 -1.83 6.33 -11.23
N ARG A 90 -2.92 6.93 -10.76
CA ARG A 90 -4.23 6.31 -10.53
C ARG A 90 -5.33 6.97 -11.36
N ASN A 91 -5.01 7.40 -12.57
CA ASN A 91 -5.94 8.09 -13.47
C ASN A 91 -6.67 9.26 -12.79
N TYR A 92 -5.90 10.11 -12.07
CA TYR A 92 -6.35 11.31 -11.38
C TYR A 92 -7.38 11.04 -10.28
N VAL A 93 -8.67 11.08 -10.59
CA VAL A 93 -9.77 10.97 -9.63
C VAL A 93 -10.42 9.58 -9.56
N HIS A 94 -10.04 8.65 -10.43
CA HIS A 94 -10.73 7.34 -10.52
C HIS A 94 -10.65 6.56 -9.21
N GLU A 95 -9.46 6.44 -8.63
CA GLU A 95 -9.27 5.74 -7.34
C GLU A 95 -10.05 6.44 -6.21
N TRP A 96 -10.07 7.77 -6.20
CA TRP A 96 -10.86 8.55 -5.23
C TRP A 96 -12.36 8.28 -5.39
N ILE A 97 -12.87 8.30 -6.62
CA ILE A 97 -14.29 8.00 -6.92
C ILE A 97 -14.63 6.60 -6.42
N PHE A 98 -13.79 5.61 -6.72
CA PHE A 98 -13.97 4.25 -6.23
C PHE A 98 -14.13 4.22 -4.70
N HIS A 99 -13.22 4.85 -3.96
CA HIS A 99 -13.27 4.87 -2.50
C HIS A 99 -14.48 5.63 -1.95
N GLU A 100 -14.94 6.67 -2.63
CA GLU A 100 -16.17 7.38 -2.26
C GLU A 100 -17.43 6.53 -2.49
N LEU A 101 -17.52 5.84 -3.60
CA LEU A 101 -18.62 4.94 -3.89
C LEU A 101 -18.64 3.73 -2.95
N ALA A 102 -17.49 3.14 -2.67
CA ALA A 102 -17.34 1.97 -1.78
C ALA A 102 -17.90 2.20 -0.37
N LYS A 103 -18.00 3.48 0.10
CA LYS A 103 -18.66 3.83 1.37
C LYS A 103 -20.10 3.35 1.45
N ASN A 104 -20.82 3.40 0.32
CA ASN A 104 -22.24 3.10 0.27
C ASN A 104 -22.54 1.59 0.22
N PHE A 105 -21.52 0.77 -0.03
CA PHE A 105 -21.65 -0.67 -0.23
C PHE A 105 -20.99 -1.51 0.87
N ASP A 106 -20.58 -0.87 1.98
CA ASP A 106 -19.87 -1.53 3.09
C ASP A 106 -18.65 -2.35 2.61
N ILE A 107 -17.95 -1.87 1.59
CA ILE A 107 -16.70 -2.41 1.07
C ILE A 107 -15.54 -1.77 1.83
N ILE A 108 -14.52 -2.57 2.16
CA ILE A 108 -13.28 -2.03 2.74
C ILE A 108 -12.63 -1.07 1.76
N LYS A 109 -12.47 0.18 2.19
CA LYS A 109 -11.88 1.23 1.39
C LYS A 109 -10.63 1.79 2.05
N LEU A 110 -9.68 2.21 1.22
CA LEU A 110 -8.53 2.96 1.68
C LEU A 110 -8.93 4.43 1.97
N GLN A 111 -8.21 5.06 2.87
CA GLN A 111 -8.21 6.52 2.94
C GLN A 111 -7.34 7.04 1.79
N TYR A 112 -7.92 7.97 1.03
CA TYR A 112 -7.32 8.52 -0.18
C TYR A 112 -7.52 10.02 -0.19
N GLU A 113 -6.44 10.79 -0.01
CA GLU A 113 -6.50 12.24 0.20
C GLU A 113 -5.63 12.96 -0.82
N PHE A 114 -6.15 14.04 -1.41
CA PHE A 114 -5.34 14.97 -2.19
C PHE A 114 -4.60 15.92 -1.27
N ILE A 115 -3.30 16.06 -1.48
CA ILE A 115 -2.41 16.88 -0.65
C ILE A 115 -1.50 17.75 -1.51
N ASP A 116 -1.15 18.94 -1.02
CA ASP A 116 -0.04 19.70 -1.57
C ASP A 116 1.25 19.26 -0.88
N LEU A 117 2.22 18.81 -1.69
CA LEU A 117 3.49 18.29 -1.20
C LEU A 117 4.61 19.32 -1.37
N SER A 118 5.34 19.55 -0.29
CA SER A 118 6.65 20.22 -0.33
C SER A 118 7.72 19.30 0.25
N ILE A 119 8.91 19.30 -0.34
CA ILE A 119 10.08 18.58 0.15
C ILE A 119 11.19 19.61 0.39
N ASN A 120 11.66 19.72 1.63
CA ASN A 120 12.69 20.66 2.06
C ASN A 120 12.42 22.12 1.60
N GLY A 121 11.14 22.54 1.68
CA GLY A 121 10.70 23.88 1.27
C GLY A 121 10.45 24.06 -0.22
N GLU A 122 10.88 23.14 -1.09
CA GLU A 122 10.55 23.16 -2.52
C GLU A 122 9.14 22.61 -2.75
N ASN A 123 8.30 23.33 -3.48
CA ASN A 123 6.94 22.91 -3.80
C ASN A 123 6.95 21.88 -4.94
N TYR A 124 6.36 20.73 -4.69
CA TYR A 124 6.15 19.63 -5.64
C TYR A 124 4.71 19.59 -6.19
N GLY A 125 3.80 20.42 -5.63
CA GLY A 125 2.41 20.56 -6.04
C GLY A 125 1.54 19.40 -5.59
N LEU A 126 0.46 19.14 -6.34
CA LEU A 126 -0.56 18.16 -5.97
C LEU A 126 -0.03 16.72 -6.02
N PHE A 127 -0.26 16.03 -4.92
CA PHE A 127 -0.03 14.59 -4.73
C PHE A 127 -1.26 13.93 -4.13
N VAL A 128 -1.24 12.63 -4.08
CA VAL A 128 -2.21 11.81 -3.37
C VAL A 128 -1.50 11.09 -2.24
N LEU A 129 -2.16 11.05 -1.10
CA LEU A 129 -1.84 10.19 0.02
C LEU A 129 -2.83 9.02 0.01
N GLU A 130 -2.30 7.81 -0.19
CA GLU A 130 -3.03 6.55 -0.28
C GLU A 130 -2.66 5.66 0.90
N GLU A 131 -3.64 5.24 1.69
CA GLU A 131 -3.41 4.37 2.84
C GLU A 131 -2.74 3.05 2.47
N GLY A 132 -1.86 2.58 3.35
CA GLY A 132 -1.26 1.25 3.26
C GLY A 132 -2.09 0.18 3.96
N PHE A 133 -1.97 -1.06 3.50
CA PHE A 133 -2.61 -2.19 4.18
C PHE A 133 -2.01 -2.40 5.58
N GLY A 134 -2.88 -2.44 6.58
CA GLY A 134 -2.49 -2.60 7.98
C GLY A 134 -3.70 -2.78 8.89
N LYS A 135 -3.42 -2.85 10.17
CA LYS A 135 -4.44 -2.97 11.22
C LYS A 135 -5.37 -1.76 11.22
N GLU A 136 -4.81 -0.57 11.02
CA GLU A 136 -5.53 0.70 11.02
C GLU A 136 -6.62 0.73 9.94
N LEU A 137 -6.34 0.19 8.77
CA LEU A 137 -7.32 0.04 7.69
C LEU A 137 -8.52 -0.81 8.13
N ILE A 138 -8.25 -1.95 8.75
CA ILE A 138 -9.29 -2.90 9.19
C ILE A 138 -10.16 -2.27 10.28
N GLU A 139 -9.54 -1.66 11.29
CA GLU A 139 -10.23 -1.00 12.40
C GLU A 139 -11.09 0.19 11.94
N ARG A 140 -10.56 1.03 11.03
CA ARG A 140 -11.31 2.18 10.49
C ARG A 140 -12.53 1.75 9.66
N ASN A 141 -12.45 0.61 8.99
CA ASN A 141 -13.59 0.04 8.27
C ASN A 141 -14.51 -0.80 9.17
N ASN A 142 -14.36 -0.72 10.51
CA ASN A 142 -15.15 -1.46 11.50
C ASN A 142 -15.17 -2.98 11.25
N ARG A 143 -14.04 -3.54 10.83
CA ARG A 143 -13.88 -4.98 10.62
C ARG A 143 -13.15 -5.64 11.77
N ARG A 144 -13.42 -6.92 12.00
CA ARG A 144 -12.65 -7.73 12.93
C ARG A 144 -11.22 -7.87 12.45
N SER A 145 -10.28 -7.86 13.39
CA SER A 145 -8.88 -8.14 13.08
C SER A 145 -8.75 -9.48 12.38
N GLY A 146 -8.07 -9.49 11.24
CA GLY A 146 -7.86 -10.67 10.43
C GLY A 146 -6.68 -10.49 9.47
N PRO A 147 -6.13 -11.58 8.93
CA PRO A 147 -5.06 -11.49 7.95
C PRO A 147 -5.55 -10.89 6.63
N ILE A 148 -4.71 -10.04 6.04
CA ILE A 148 -4.90 -9.50 4.69
C ILE A 148 -3.98 -10.29 3.77
N PHE A 149 -4.52 -10.86 2.71
CA PHE A 149 -3.77 -11.58 1.70
C PHE A 149 -3.69 -10.79 0.41
N SER A 150 -2.57 -10.91 -0.28
CA SER A 150 -2.42 -10.50 -1.68
C SER A 150 -2.04 -11.69 -2.54
N LEU A 151 -2.55 -11.71 -3.74
CA LEU A 151 -2.09 -12.63 -4.77
C LEU A 151 -0.71 -12.13 -5.25
N ASN A 152 0.27 -13.02 -5.30
CA ASN A 152 1.58 -12.68 -5.86
C ASN A 152 1.51 -12.89 -7.38
N GLU A 153 1.31 -11.82 -8.13
CA GLU A 153 1.17 -11.86 -9.59
C GLU A 153 2.43 -12.37 -10.27
N ASP A 154 3.61 -11.97 -9.80
CA ASP A 154 4.90 -12.35 -10.41
C ASP A 154 5.14 -13.86 -10.35
N LEU A 155 4.77 -14.50 -9.24
CA LEU A 155 4.93 -15.94 -9.05
C LEU A 155 3.80 -16.75 -9.70
N ASN A 156 2.62 -16.16 -9.89
CA ASN A 156 1.48 -16.86 -10.48
C ASN A 156 1.65 -17.16 -11.98
N TYR A 157 2.49 -16.42 -12.69
CA TYR A 157 2.83 -16.72 -14.09
C TYR A 157 3.73 -17.95 -14.23
N THR A 158 4.44 -18.34 -13.18
CA THR A 158 5.43 -19.42 -13.19
C THR A 158 5.00 -20.66 -12.42
N ASN A 159 3.99 -20.57 -11.55
CA ASN A 159 3.52 -21.65 -10.70
C ASN A 159 2.14 -22.16 -11.13
N ILE A 160 1.94 -23.48 -10.97
CA ILE A 160 0.64 -24.14 -11.23
C ILE A 160 -0.39 -23.78 -10.16
N GLU A 161 0.07 -23.46 -8.94
CA GLU A 161 -0.79 -23.08 -7.82
C GLU A 161 -0.64 -21.59 -7.49
N PRO A 162 -1.75 -20.88 -7.19
CA PRO A 162 -1.68 -19.48 -6.82
C PRO A 162 -0.89 -19.29 -5.52
N VAL A 163 0.02 -18.33 -5.56
CA VAL A 163 0.84 -17.95 -4.39
C VAL A 163 0.24 -16.74 -3.72
N PHE A 164 -0.12 -16.88 -2.45
CA PHE A 164 -0.62 -15.80 -1.62
C PHE A 164 0.44 -15.33 -0.63
N GLU A 165 0.56 -14.02 -0.50
CA GLU A 165 1.37 -13.39 0.53
C GLU A 165 0.47 -12.78 1.60
N ILE A 166 0.83 -12.95 2.86
CA ILE A 166 0.15 -12.35 3.99
C ILE A 166 0.83 -11.02 4.36
N TYR A 167 0.06 -9.94 4.43
CA TYR A 167 0.55 -8.67 4.92
C TYR A 167 0.92 -8.76 6.40
N ASN A 168 2.03 -8.10 6.78
CA ASN A 168 2.55 -8.12 8.15
C ASN A 168 2.85 -9.53 8.66
N LYS A 169 3.51 -10.34 7.82
CA LYS A 169 3.86 -11.74 8.05
C LYS A 169 4.44 -11.98 9.45
N LYS A 170 5.40 -11.15 9.90
CA LYS A 170 6.01 -11.26 11.23
C LYS A 170 5.02 -11.15 12.40
N PHE A 171 3.88 -10.47 12.21
CA PHE A 171 2.83 -10.41 13.22
C PHE A 171 2.01 -11.69 13.23
N TRP A 172 1.69 -12.20 12.05
CA TRP A 172 0.86 -13.40 11.90
C TRP A 172 1.61 -14.70 12.15
N GLU A 173 2.94 -14.72 12.16
CA GLU A 173 3.78 -15.85 12.53
C GLU A 173 3.99 -15.96 14.05
N LYS A 174 3.52 -15.01 14.85
CA LYS A 174 3.55 -15.14 16.30
C LYS A 174 2.57 -16.18 16.77
N LYS A 175 2.97 -16.97 17.79
CA LYS A 175 2.22 -18.11 18.32
C LYS A 175 0.74 -17.81 18.61
N GLU A 176 0.44 -16.61 19.12
CA GLU A 176 -0.92 -16.18 19.44
C GLU A 176 -1.79 -15.86 18.21
N ASN A 177 -1.19 -15.51 17.06
CA ASN A 177 -1.89 -15.09 15.84
C ASN A 177 -1.87 -16.17 14.75
N GLU A 178 -0.90 -17.06 14.80
CA GLU A 178 -0.64 -18.10 13.80
C GLU A 178 -1.86 -18.98 13.48
N PRO A 179 -2.68 -19.44 14.47
CA PRO A 179 -3.83 -20.29 14.17
C PRO A 179 -4.83 -19.62 13.23
N LEU A 180 -5.11 -18.33 13.40
CA LEU A 180 -6.03 -17.61 12.53
C LEU A 180 -5.47 -17.46 11.10
N ALA A 181 -4.18 -17.16 10.98
CA ALA A 181 -3.50 -17.05 9.70
C ALA A 181 -3.48 -18.40 8.95
N LEU A 182 -3.21 -19.49 9.65
CA LEU A 182 -3.21 -20.84 9.08
C LEU A 182 -4.60 -21.27 8.59
N ILE A 183 -5.65 -21.05 9.39
CA ILE A 183 -7.04 -21.36 9.01
C ILE A 183 -7.42 -20.57 7.75
N ALA A 184 -7.15 -19.28 7.73
CA ALA A 184 -7.47 -18.43 6.58
C ALA A 184 -6.68 -18.83 5.32
N SER A 185 -5.38 -19.13 5.47
CA SER A 185 -4.55 -19.63 4.38
C SER A 185 -5.04 -20.97 3.82
N GLN A 186 -5.45 -21.88 4.71
CA GLN A 186 -5.97 -23.20 4.31
C GLN A 186 -7.28 -23.07 3.54
N LYS A 187 -8.20 -22.19 4.00
CA LYS A 187 -9.46 -21.93 3.29
C LYS A 187 -9.23 -21.42 1.86
N LEU A 188 -8.29 -20.47 1.69
CA LEU A 188 -7.93 -20.00 0.35
C LEU A 188 -7.35 -21.11 -0.53
N LYS A 189 -6.45 -21.93 0.00
CA LYS A 189 -5.90 -23.08 -0.73
C LYS A 189 -6.98 -24.07 -1.13
N ASP A 190 -7.91 -24.39 -0.24
CA ASP A 190 -9.01 -25.32 -0.52
C ASP A 190 -9.94 -24.78 -1.61
N PHE A 191 -10.19 -23.48 -1.65
CA PHE A 191 -10.93 -22.85 -2.72
C PHE A 191 -10.21 -22.99 -4.07
N PHE A 192 -8.92 -22.62 -4.15
CA PHE A 192 -8.17 -22.73 -5.41
C PHE A 192 -8.00 -24.18 -5.88
N ASN A 193 -7.94 -25.11 -4.94
CA ASN A 193 -7.93 -26.55 -5.25
C ASN A 193 -9.33 -27.14 -5.51
N LYS A 194 -10.37 -26.27 -5.68
CA LYS A 194 -11.76 -26.66 -5.96
C LYS A 194 -12.36 -27.62 -4.92
N LYS A 195 -11.93 -27.53 -3.66
CA LYS A 195 -12.45 -28.32 -2.54
C LYS A 195 -13.61 -27.63 -1.82
N THR A 196 -13.76 -26.32 -2.02
CA THR A 196 -14.82 -25.48 -1.45
C THR A 196 -15.37 -24.54 -2.50
N GLU A 197 -16.62 -24.09 -2.34
CA GLU A 197 -17.25 -23.13 -3.24
C GLU A 197 -16.91 -21.69 -2.85
N ALA A 198 -17.02 -20.76 -3.83
CA ALA A 198 -16.74 -19.34 -3.62
C ALA A 198 -17.58 -18.75 -2.46
N LYS A 199 -18.87 -19.12 -2.37
CA LYS A 199 -19.79 -18.66 -1.32
C LYS A 199 -19.36 -19.03 0.12
N ASP A 200 -18.55 -20.08 0.29
CA ASP A 200 -18.09 -20.55 1.59
C ASP A 200 -16.86 -19.76 2.08
N ILE A 201 -16.23 -19.02 1.18
CA ILE A 201 -14.98 -18.28 1.43
C ILE A 201 -15.18 -16.77 1.31
N PHE A 202 -15.97 -16.34 0.34
CA PHE A 202 -16.15 -14.92 -0.02
C PHE A 202 -17.57 -14.44 0.24
N ASP A 203 -17.69 -13.20 0.64
CA ASP A 203 -18.95 -12.45 0.65
C ASP A 203 -19.28 -12.06 -0.79
N LEU A 204 -20.14 -12.86 -1.43
CA LEU A 204 -20.46 -12.70 -2.86
C LEU A 204 -21.24 -11.40 -3.14
N ASP A 205 -22.04 -10.92 -2.20
CA ASP A 205 -22.78 -9.65 -2.36
C ASP A 205 -21.82 -8.47 -2.39
N LYS A 206 -20.79 -8.49 -1.55
CA LYS A 206 -19.71 -7.48 -1.57
C LYS A 206 -18.87 -7.58 -2.83
N TRP A 207 -18.61 -8.78 -3.33
CA TRP A 207 -17.94 -8.97 -4.61
C TRP A 207 -18.75 -8.42 -5.76
N ALA A 208 -20.06 -8.70 -5.82
CA ALA A 208 -20.96 -8.13 -6.84
C ALA A 208 -20.97 -6.60 -6.78
N SER A 209 -21.07 -6.04 -5.58
CA SER A 209 -21.02 -4.58 -5.37
C SER A 209 -19.67 -3.98 -5.79
N TYR A 210 -18.56 -4.65 -5.51
CA TYR A 210 -17.23 -4.23 -5.94
C TYR A 210 -17.14 -4.17 -7.47
N PHE A 211 -17.57 -5.21 -8.17
CA PHE A 211 -17.58 -5.23 -9.64
C PHE A 211 -18.48 -4.16 -10.24
N ALA A 212 -19.65 -3.92 -9.65
CA ALA A 212 -20.57 -2.86 -10.11
C ALA A 212 -20.00 -1.43 -9.94
N ILE A 213 -18.99 -1.24 -9.08
CA ILE A 213 -18.33 0.08 -8.92
C ILE A 213 -17.22 0.26 -9.96
N ILE A 214 -16.53 -0.81 -10.36
CA ILE A 214 -15.36 -0.73 -11.23
C ILE A 214 -15.69 -0.86 -12.73
N ASP A 215 -16.90 -1.33 -13.09
CA ASP A 215 -17.41 -1.35 -14.46
C ASP A 215 -17.94 0.03 -14.90
#